data_f569fd181bbd6a0e8d854f075d437e13
#
_entry.id   f569fd181bbd6a0e8d854f075d437e13
#
_cell.length_a   1.000
_cell.length_b   1.000
_cell.length_c   1.000
_cell.angle_alpha   90.00
_cell.angle_beta   90.00
_cell.angle_gamma   90.00
#
_symmetry.space_group_name_H-M   'P 1'
#
loop_
_entity.id
_entity.type
_entity.pdbx_description
1 polymer ?
#
loop_
_entity_poly.entity_id
_entity_poly.type
_entity_poly.pdbx_seq_one_letter_code
_entity_poly.pdbx_strand_id
1 'polypeptide(L)'
;MAKIFINPGHAPGGYPDPGAVGPSGLRESDVAADVGGMVADYLRVAGCEVIVYQSDSLQDICDRANAWGADAVVSIHCNSFSAPSATGMEIWTSRGQTRADSLATYIMAQMAGEFPTLPVRGDWSDGDVDKEA
;
A
#
# COMPACT_ATOMS: atom_id res chain seq x y z
N MET A 1 13.66 15.73 7.63
CA MET A 1 12.32 15.15 7.87
C MET A 1 11.85 14.48 6.59
N ALA A 2 11.48 13.21 6.65
CA ALA A 2 11.01 12.48 5.48
C ALA A 2 9.59 12.91 5.10
N LYS A 3 9.35 13.03 3.79
CA LYS A 3 8.04 13.30 3.19
C LYS A 3 7.46 12.01 2.65
N ILE A 4 6.42 11.50 3.28
CA ILE A 4 5.78 10.24 2.93
C ILE A 4 4.39 10.51 2.38
N PHE A 5 4.15 10.03 1.16
CA PHE A 5 2.86 10.14 0.49
C PHE A 5 2.12 8.81 0.62
N ILE A 6 1.01 8.81 1.35
CA ILE A 6 0.18 7.63 1.55
C ILE A 6 -1.01 7.70 0.60
N ASN A 7 -1.12 6.68 -0.25
CA ASN A 7 -2.20 6.56 -1.21
C ASN A 7 -3.09 5.36 -0.86
N PRO A 8 -4.22 5.57 -0.18
CA PRO A 8 -5.26 4.54 -0.10
C PRO A 8 -5.78 4.23 -1.50
N GLY A 9 -5.91 2.96 -1.83
CA GLY A 9 -6.34 2.53 -3.16
C GLY A 9 -7.79 2.89 -3.48
N HIS A 10 -8.08 2.98 -4.76
CA HIS A 10 -9.40 3.22 -5.34
C HIS A 10 -9.97 4.61 -5.05
N ALA A 11 -11.28 4.81 -5.34
CA ALA A 11 -11.88 6.13 -5.27
C ALA A 11 -12.28 6.54 -3.83
N PRO A 12 -12.16 7.83 -3.49
CA PRO A 12 -12.67 8.34 -2.21
C PRO A 12 -14.17 8.07 -2.09
N GLY A 13 -14.58 7.50 -0.94
CA GLY A 13 -15.98 7.11 -0.72
C GLY A 13 -16.45 5.93 -1.57
N GLY A 14 -15.56 5.31 -2.34
CA GLY A 14 -15.86 4.13 -3.16
C GLY A 14 -16.65 4.41 -4.43
N TYR A 15 -16.72 5.64 -4.87
CA TYR A 15 -17.43 5.98 -6.11
C TYR A 15 -16.52 6.83 -7.01
N PRO A 16 -16.32 6.47 -8.29
CA PRO A 16 -16.96 5.35 -9.03
C PRO A 16 -16.31 3.98 -8.81
N ASP A 17 -15.18 3.89 -8.13
CA ASP A 17 -14.42 2.66 -7.97
C ASP A 17 -14.24 2.30 -6.50
N PRO A 18 -15.00 1.30 -5.98
CA PRO A 18 -14.83 0.82 -4.61
C PRO A 18 -13.66 -0.15 -4.43
N GLY A 19 -13.02 -0.61 -5.50
CA GLY A 19 -12.09 -1.74 -5.47
C GLY A 19 -12.82 -3.07 -5.21
N ALA A 20 -12.16 -4.00 -4.54
CA ALA A 20 -12.78 -5.26 -4.15
C ALA A 20 -13.91 -5.03 -3.14
N VAL A 21 -14.97 -5.82 -3.26
CA VAL A 21 -16.10 -5.78 -2.33
C VAL A 21 -16.30 -7.17 -1.75
N GLY A 22 -16.23 -7.27 -0.42
CA GLY A 22 -16.41 -8.52 0.30
C GLY A 22 -17.88 -8.97 0.39
N PRO A 23 -18.13 -10.22 0.82
CA PRO A 23 -19.49 -10.75 0.93
C PRO A 23 -20.39 -9.96 1.89
N SER A 24 -19.81 -9.29 2.87
CA SER A 24 -20.55 -8.45 3.83
C SER A 24 -20.81 -7.03 3.32
N GLY A 25 -20.35 -6.69 2.11
CA GLY A 25 -20.40 -5.34 1.56
C GLY A 25 -19.22 -4.45 1.96
N LEU A 26 -18.21 -4.98 2.65
CA LEU A 26 -17.00 -4.25 3.00
C LEU A 26 -16.22 -3.92 1.73
N ARG A 27 -15.90 -2.64 1.53
CA ARG A 27 -15.22 -2.16 0.32
C ARG A 27 -13.76 -1.88 0.57
N GLU A 28 -12.92 -2.27 -0.38
CA GLU A 28 -11.47 -2.03 -0.32
C GLU A 28 -11.12 -0.56 -0.14
N SER A 29 -11.82 0.34 -0.85
CA SER A 29 -11.59 1.79 -0.76
C SER A 29 -11.74 2.32 0.67
N ASP A 30 -12.71 1.80 1.42
CA ASP A 30 -12.96 2.22 2.81
C ASP A 30 -11.89 1.66 3.76
N VAL A 31 -11.54 0.39 3.60
CA VAL A 31 -10.47 -0.25 4.38
C VAL A 31 -9.13 0.44 4.13
N ALA A 32 -8.81 0.70 2.87
CA ALA A 32 -7.58 1.40 2.50
C ALA A 32 -7.52 2.80 3.11
N ALA A 33 -8.64 3.54 3.08
CA ALA A 33 -8.71 4.87 3.68
C ALA A 33 -8.48 4.84 5.19
N ASP A 34 -9.11 3.89 5.90
CA ASP A 34 -8.93 3.74 7.34
C ASP A 34 -7.49 3.38 7.71
N VAL A 35 -6.92 2.40 7.02
CA VAL A 35 -5.53 1.99 7.25
C VAL A 35 -4.57 3.12 6.91
N GLY A 36 -4.78 3.80 5.79
CA GLY A 36 -3.94 4.94 5.38
C GLY A 36 -3.93 6.07 6.41
N GLY A 37 -5.09 6.38 6.99
CA GLY A 37 -5.19 7.37 8.06
C GLY A 37 -4.41 6.98 9.31
N MET A 38 -4.51 5.72 9.73
CA MET A 38 -3.76 5.19 10.88
C MET A 38 -2.26 5.21 10.63
N VAL A 39 -1.82 4.77 9.46
CA VAL A 39 -0.40 4.82 9.07
C VAL A 39 0.13 6.24 9.11
N ALA A 40 -0.63 7.20 8.57
CA ALA A 40 -0.24 8.60 8.57
C ALA A 40 -0.06 9.14 10.00
N ASP A 41 -0.94 8.79 10.91
CA ASP A 41 -0.85 9.23 12.30
C ASP A 41 0.43 8.70 12.97
N TYR A 42 0.74 7.41 12.79
CA TYR A 42 1.99 6.83 13.30
C TYR A 42 3.22 7.51 12.72
N LEU A 43 3.24 7.76 11.42
CA LEU A 43 4.37 8.41 10.75
C LEU A 43 4.56 9.85 11.23
N ARG A 44 3.48 10.60 11.46
CA ARG A 44 3.56 11.96 11.99
C ARG A 44 4.12 11.98 13.40
N VAL A 45 3.71 11.04 14.26
CA VAL A 45 4.30 10.88 15.59
C VAL A 45 5.79 10.56 15.52
N ALA A 46 6.22 9.80 14.50
CA ALA A 46 7.63 9.50 14.27
C ALA A 46 8.42 10.67 13.67
N GLY A 47 7.78 11.80 13.37
CA GLY A 47 8.44 13.01 12.87
C GLY A 47 8.43 13.16 11.35
N CYS A 48 7.67 12.34 10.63
CA CYS A 48 7.53 12.49 9.17
C CYS A 48 6.49 13.56 8.82
N GLU A 49 6.70 14.24 7.67
CA GLU A 49 5.62 14.93 6.98
C GLU A 49 4.83 13.93 6.16
N VAL A 50 3.51 13.96 6.23
CA VAL A 50 2.66 12.97 5.56
C VAL A 50 1.49 13.65 4.85
N ILE A 51 1.28 13.28 3.58
CA ILE A 51 0.04 13.52 2.86
C ILE A 51 -0.67 12.20 2.69
N VAL A 52 -1.98 12.19 2.95
CA VAL A 52 -2.87 11.07 2.61
C VAL A 52 -3.74 11.54 1.45
N TYR A 53 -3.65 10.85 0.32
CA TYR A 53 -4.41 11.21 -0.86
C TYR A 53 -4.97 9.99 -1.56
N GLN A 54 -6.29 9.90 -1.64
CA GLN A 54 -7.03 8.84 -2.32
C GLN A 54 -7.65 9.39 -3.60
N SER A 55 -7.45 8.70 -4.72
CA SER A 55 -7.98 9.07 -6.03
C SER A 55 -8.12 7.82 -6.89
N ASP A 56 -9.08 7.82 -7.79
CA ASP A 56 -9.22 6.78 -8.82
C ASP A 56 -8.32 7.03 -10.05
N SER A 57 -7.56 8.12 -10.05
CA SER A 57 -6.62 8.47 -11.11
C SER A 57 -5.18 8.26 -10.67
N LEU A 58 -4.52 7.23 -11.21
CA LEU A 58 -3.10 6.97 -10.95
C LEU A 58 -2.21 8.14 -11.40
N GLN A 59 -2.57 8.78 -12.52
CA GLN A 59 -1.80 9.93 -13.00
C GLN A 59 -1.86 11.10 -12.01
N ASP A 60 -3.04 11.39 -11.48
CA ASP A 60 -3.20 12.46 -10.49
C ASP A 60 -2.42 12.17 -9.21
N ILE A 61 -2.42 10.92 -8.74
CA ILE A 61 -1.64 10.49 -7.57
C ILE A 61 -0.14 10.73 -7.81
N CYS A 62 0.37 10.28 -8.95
CA CYS A 62 1.77 10.45 -9.31
C CYS A 62 2.16 11.93 -9.42
N ASP A 63 1.32 12.72 -10.09
CA ASP A 63 1.56 14.15 -10.28
C ASP A 63 1.62 14.89 -8.94
N ARG A 64 0.71 14.59 -8.03
CA ARG A 64 0.70 15.21 -6.70
C ARG A 64 1.89 14.79 -5.84
N ALA A 65 2.23 13.52 -5.83
CA ALA A 65 3.39 13.03 -5.09
C ALA A 65 4.68 13.67 -5.58
N ASN A 66 4.85 13.77 -6.91
CA ASN A 66 6.02 14.39 -7.53
C ASN A 66 6.08 15.90 -7.25
N ALA A 67 4.97 16.60 -7.40
CA ALA A 67 4.90 18.03 -7.16
C ALA A 67 5.21 18.39 -5.70
N TRP A 68 4.79 17.55 -4.76
CA TRP A 68 5.09 17.73 -3.35
C TRP A 68 6.54 17.37 -2.99
N GLY A 69 7.22 16.61 -3.81
CA GLY A 69 8.58 16.15 -3.55
C GLY A 69 8.63 15.01 -2.52
N ALA A 70 7.72 14.04 -2.65
CA ALA A 70 7.69 12.89 -1.75
C ALA A 70 9.01 12.12 -1.79
N ASP A 71 9.51 11.72 -0.62
CA ASP A 71 10.66 10.82 -0.50
C ASP A 71 10.26 9.37 -0.75
N ALA A 72 9.03 9.02 -0.39
CA ALA A 72 8.44 7.71 -0.66
C ALA A 72 6.94 7.82 -0.89
N VAL A 73 6.41 6.93 -1.71
CA VAL A 73 4.98 6.75 -1.95
C VAL A 73 4.61 5.34 -1.56
N VAL A 74 3.60 5.20 -0.72
CA VAL A 74 3.08 3.88 -0.31
C VAL A 74 1.60 3.82 -0.64
N SER A 75 1.24 2.90 -1.53
CA SER A 75 -0.14 2.63 -1.89
C SER A 75 -0.66 1.42 -1.12
N ILE A 76 -1.89 1.49 -0.63
CA ILE A 76 -2.49 0.47 0.23
C ILE A 76 -3.70 -0.12 -0.48
N HIS A 77 -3.67 -1.44 -0.65
CA HIS A 77 -4.70 -2.20 -1.33
C HIS A 77 -5.07 -3.47 -0.57
N CYS A 78 -6.27 -3.99 -0.86
CA CYS A 78 -6.67 -5.34 -0.52
C CYS A 78 -6.86 -6.12 -1.82
N ASN A 79 -6.31 -7.32 -1.89
CA ASN A 79 -6.52 -8.18 -3.05
C ASN A 79 -7.87 -8.89 -2.97
N SER A 80 -8.39 -9.26 -4.13
CA SER A 80 -9.53 -10.16 -4.23
C SER A 80 -9.17 -11.37 -5.10
N PHE A 81 -9.79 -12.49 -4.80
CA PHE A 81 -9.67 -13.70 -5.58
C PHE A 81 -10.95 -14.52 -5.47
N SER A 82 -11.24 -15.35 -6.49
CA SER A 82 -12.46 -16.14 -6.50
C SER A 82 -12.47 -17.28 -5.47
N ALA A 83 -11.29 -17.81 -5.12
CA ALA A 83 -11.17 -18.89 -4.16
C ALA A 83 -10.97 -18.34 -2.74
N PRO A 84 -11.84 -18.68 -1.76
CA PRO A 84 -11.69 -18.21 -0.38
C PRO A 84 -10.38 -18.65 0.30
N SER A 85 -9.73 -19.69 -0.22
CA SER A 85 -8.44 -20.19 0.26
C SER A 85 -7.26 -19.27 -0.10
N ALA A 86 -7.45 -18.39 -1.08
CA ALA A 86 -6.39 -17.41 -1.44
C ALA A 86 -6.28 -16.36 -0.34
N THR A 87 -5.12 -16.33 0.29
CA THR A 87 -4.83 -15.40 1.38
C THR A 87 -3.34 -15.08 1.42
N GLY A 88 -2.98 -14.04 2.16
CA GLY A 88 -1.59 -13.66 2.37
C GLY A 88 -1.34 -12.19 2.14
N MET A 89 -0.08 -11.84 2.28
CA MET A 89 0.42 -10.48 2.12
C MET A 89 1.39 -10.42 0.96
N GLU A 90 1.35 -9.35 0.21
CA GLU A 90 2.32 -9.09 -0.85
C GLU A 90 2.66 -7.61 -0.94
N ILE A 91 3.81 -7.30 -1.50
CA ILE A 91 4.26 -5.95 -1.73
C ILE A 91 4.87 -5.84 -3.12
N TRP A 92 4.63 -4.73 -3.78
CA TRP A 92 5.05 -4.48 -5.15
C TRP A 92 5.90 -3.23 -5.23
N THR A 93 6.93 -3.28 -6.05
CA THR A 93 7.80 -2.15 -6.36
C THR A 93 7.94 -1.95 -7.86
N SER A 94 8.63 -0.89 -8.26
CA SER A 94 8.99 -0.66 -9.65
C SER A 94 10.02 -1.70 -10.10
N ARG A 95 10.07 -1.98 -11.39
CA ARG A 95 11.02 -2.92 -11.98
C ARG A 95 12.46 -2.52 -11.70
N GLY A 96 13.30 -3.53 -11.55
CA GLY A 96 14.73 -3.38 -11.31
C GLY A 96 15.05 -3.10 -9.85
N GLN A 97 16.33 -3.03 -9.55
CA GLN A 97 16.79 -2.74 -8.19
C GLN A 97 16.65 -1.25 -7.90
N THR A 98 15.77 -0.89 -6.99
CA THR A 98 15.48 0.49 -6.62
C THR A 98 15.57 0.68 -5.10
N ARG A 99 15.55 1.94 -4.66
CA ARG A 99 15.51 2.25 -3.22
C ARG A 99 14.20 1.79 -2.56
N ALA A 100 13.15 1.61 -3.36
CA ALA A 100 11.87 1.10 -2.87
C ALA A 100 11.97 -0.36 -2.39
N ASP A 101 12.88 -1.16 -2.93
CA ASP A 101 13.05 -2.57 -2.57
C ASP A 101 13.43 -2.71 -1.09
N SER A 102 14.35 -1.88 -0.59
CA SER A 102 14.71 -1.88 0.83
C SER A 102 13.53 -1.49 1.72
N LEU A 103 12.78 -0.46 1.33
CA LEU A 103 11.59 -0.04 2.06
C LEU A 103 10.55 -1.18 2.08
N ALA A 104 10.31 -1.81 0.94
CA ALA A 104 9.38 -2.94 0.83
C ALA A 104 9.78 -4.10 1.74
N THR A 105 11.07 -4.42 1.78
CA THR A 105 11.60 -5.48 2.63
C THR A 105 11.35 -5.19 4.12
N TYR A 106 11.61 -3.96 4.56
CA TYR A 106 11.36 -3.56 5.95
C TYR A 106 9.86 -3.58 6.30
N ILE A 107 9.01 -3.08 5.40
CA ILE A 107 7.56 -3.11 5.62
C ILE A 107 7.07 -4.55 5.75
N MET A 108 7.46 -5.43 4.83
CA MET A 108 7.02 -6.82 4.85
C MET A 108 7.53 -7.56 6.08
N ALA A 109 8.75 -7.30 6.53
CA ALA A 109 9.28 -7.91 7.75
C ALA A 109 8.43 -7.57 8.97
N GLN A 110 7.99 -6.32 9.10
CA GLN A 110 7.11 -5.91 10.19
C GLN A 110 5.72 -6.53 10.07
N MET A 111 5.14 -6.54 8.87
CA MET A 111 3.83 -7.17 8.64
C MET A 111 3.86 -8.66 8.94
N ALA A 112 4.89 -9.38 8.50
CA ALA A 112 5.03 -10.81 8.76
C ALA A 112 5.19 -11.11 10.26
N GLY A 113 5.87 -10.23 11.00
CA GLY A 113 6.00 -10.35 12.45
C GLY A 113 4.68 -10.16 13.20
N GLU A 114 3.85 -9.22 12.75
CA GLU A 114 2.53 -8.94 13.34
C GLU A 114 1.47 -9.98 12.94
N PHE A 115 1.58 -10.56 11.75
CA PHE A 115 0.63 -11.52 11.20
C PHE A 115 1.32 -12.84 10.85
N PRO A 116 1.86 -13.57 11.85
CA PRO A 116 2.71 -14.74 11.58
C PRO A 116 1.97 -15.93 10.96
N THR A 117 0.63 -15.93 11.02
CA THR A 117 -0.20 -16.99 10.41
C THR A 117 -0.58 -16.70 8.96
N LEU A 118 -0.32 -15.50 8.45
CA LEU A 118 -0.58 -15.16 7.06
C LEU A 118 0.66 -15.43 6.21
N PRO A 119 0.51 -16.13 5.07
CA PRO A 119 1.65 -16.35 4.17
C PRO A 119 2.12 -15.06 3.52
N VAL A 120 3.43 -14.96 3.32
CA VAL A 120 4.04 -13.92 2.50
C VAL A 120 4.11 -14.43 1.06
N ARG A 121 3.44 -13.76 0.15
CA ARG A 121 3.39 -14.10 -1.28
C ARG A 121 4.45 -13.30 -2.02
N GLY A 122 5.71 -13.63 -1.75
CA GLY A 122 6.86 -12.90 -2.30
C GLY A 122 7.37 -13.49 -3.62
N ASP A 123 8.22 -12.72 -4.26
CA ASP A 123 9.06 -13.17 -5.38
C ASP A 123 10.52 -13.04 -4.96
N TRP A 124 11.18 -14.16 -4.73
CA TRP A 124 12.55 -14.21 -4.22
C TRP A 124 13.59 -14.38 -5.33
N SER A 125 13.18 -14.22 -6.58
CA SER A 125 14.06 -14.53 -7.72
C SER A 125 15.28 -13.62 -7.82
N ASP A 126 15.18 -12.40 -7.32
CA ASP A 126 16.27 -11.41 -7.31
C ASP A 126 16.88 -11.17 -5.92
N GLY A 127 16.43 -11.92 -4.91
CA GLY A 127 17.01 -11.89 -3.56
C GLY A 127 16.25 -11.08 -2.54
N ASP A 128 15.15 -10.44 -2.91
CA ASP A 128 14.27 -9.73 -1.98
C ASP A 128 12.80 -10.19 -2.10
N VAL A 129 11.93 -9.65 -1.26
CA VAL A 129 10.57 -10.17 -1.10
C VAL A 129 9.55 -9.52 -2.03
N ASP A 130 9.86 -8.36 -2.58
CA ASP A 130 8.91 -7.61 -3.37
C ASP A 130 8.68 -8.22 -4.76
N LYS A 131 7.48 -8.00 -5.27
CA LYS A 131 7.14 -8.31 -6.65
C LYS A 131 7.34 -7.06 -7.51
N GLU A 132 7.72 -7.25 -8.74
CA GLU A 132 7.96 -6.14 -9.65
C GLU A 132 6.75 -5.89 -10.57
N ALA A 133 6.37 -4.65 -10.65
CA ALA A 133 5.29 -4.24 -11.53
C ALA A 133 5.79 -3.90 -12.94
#